data_428db0293d7dd4f4ffdbaf8839dc554a
#
_entry.id   428db0293d7dd4f4ffdbaf8839dc554a
#
_cell.length_a   1.000
_cell.length_b   1.000
_cell.length_c   1.000
_cell.angle_alpha   90.00
_cell.angle_beta   90.00
_cell.angle_gamma   90.00
#
_symmetry.space_group_name_H-M   'P 1'
#
loop_
_entity.id
_entity.type
_entity.pdbx_description
1 polymer ?
#
loop_
_entity_poly.entity_id
_entity_poly.type
_entity_poly.pdbx_seq_one_letter_code
_entity_poly.pdbx_strand_id
1 'polypeptide(L)'
;MLIYNTTYHVEEGEDKNFLIWMQEHYLPEVEKNGTLYAPRIARILSHIEEGSICYSVQFEVENSAKLHRWHQEQGVKLNEELLNIFKDKVIGFPTLMEVIK
;
A
#
# COMPACT_ATOMS: atom_id res chain seq x y z
N MET A 1 -11.97 -14.86 -1.71
CA MET A 1 -10.66 -14.22 -1.57
C MET A 1 -10.74 -12.75 -1.98
N LEU A 2 -10.13 -11.89 -1.20
CA LEU A 2 -10.16 -10.45 -1.46
C LEU A 2 -8.76 -9.96 -1.82
N ILE A 3 -8.72 -8.86 -2.58
CA ILE A 3 -7.49 -8.12 -2.85
C ILE A 3 -7.62 -6.75 -2.18
N TYR A 4 -6.69 -6.46 -1.29
CA TYR A 4 -6.57 -5.16 -0.68
C TYR A 4 -5.51 -4.36 -1.42
N ASN A 5 -5.94 -3.34 -2.15
CA ASN A 5 -5.07 -2.50 -2.96
C ASN A 5 -5.04 -1.08 -2.40
N THR A 6 -3.86 -0.50 -2.31
CA THR A 6 -3.73 0.93 -2.05
C THR A 6 -3.03 1.57 -3.24
N THR A 7 -3.68 2.55 -3.84
CA THR A 7 -3.08 3.35 -4.91
C THR A 7 -2.42 4.56 -4.27
N TYR A 8 -1.11 4.67 -4.43
CA TYR A 8 -0.34 5.79 -3.88
C TYR A 8 0.03 6.76 -4.98
N HIS A 9 -0.29 8.04 -4.76
CA HIS A 9 0.19 9.14 -5.57
C HIS A 9 1.42 9.71 -4.88
N VAL A 10 2.56 9.60 -5.55
CA VAL A 10 3.86 9.97 -4.99
C VAL A 10 4.40 11.18 -5.76
N GLU A 11 4.75 12.25 -5.05
CA GLU A 11 5.34 13.43 -5.67
C GLU A 11 6.63 13.06 -6.38
N GLU A 12 6.81 13.59 -7.60
CA GLU A 12 8.01 13.36 -8.38
C GLU A 12 9.25 13.78 -7.59
N GLY A 13 10.25 12.92 -7.54
CA GLY A 13 11.45 13.12 -6.71
C GLY A 13 11.43 12.35 -5.41
N GLU A 14 10.24 11.94 -4.92
CA GLU A 14 10.12 11.11 -3.72
C GLU A 14 9.92 9.62 -4.04
N ASP A 15 9.82 9.29 -5.32
CA ASP A 15 9.51 7.92 -5.77
C ASP A 15 10.55 6.90 -5.32
N LYS A 16 11.83 7.23 -5.36
CA LYS A 16 12.89 6.32 -4.91
C LYS A 16 12.80 6.06 -3.42
N ASN A 17 12.62 7.09 -2.62
CA ASN A 17 12.50 6.96 -1.17
C ASN A 17 11.25 6.18 -0.79
N PHE A 18 10.16 6.39 -1.51
CA PHE A 18 8.91 5.64 -1.30
C PHE A 18 9.11 4.15 -1.55
N LEU A 19 9.73 3.78 -2.68
CA LEU A 19 9.97 2.38 -3.02
C LEU A 19 10.92 1.71 -2.04
N ILE A 20 11.96 2.40 -1.59
CA ILE A 20 12.88 1.88 -0.58
C ILE A 20 12.12 1.58 0.71
N TRP A 21 11.33 2.53 1.19
CA TRP A 21 10.54 2.35 2.41
C TRP A 21 9.55 1.19 2.29
N MET A 22 8.88 1.08 1.15
CA MET A 22 7.96 -0.02 0.87
C MET A 22 8.66 -1.37 0.91
N GLN A 23 9.76 -1.49 0.18
CA GLN A 23 10.47 -2.77 0.03
C GLN A 23 11.26 -3.17 1.27
N GLU A 24 11.83 -2.21 2.00
CA GLU A 24 12.70 -2.51 3.15
C GLU A 24 11.96 -2.49 4.49
N HIS A 25 10.84 -1.81 4.58
CA HIS A 25 10.11 -1.69 5.85
C HIS A 25 8.66 -2.16 5.77
N TYR A 26 7.85 -1.55 4.92
CA TYR A 26 6.40 -1.81 4.90
C TYR A 26 6.08 -3.27 4.55
N LEU A 27 6.56 -3.75 3.42
CA LEU A 27 6.27 -5.12 2.99
C LEU A 27 6.81 -6.17 3.96
N PRO A 28 8.06 -6.07 4.46
CA PRO A 28 8.54 -7.03 5.44
C PRO A 28 7.72 -7.06 6.73
N GLU A 29 7.27 -5.91 7.22
CA GLU A 29 6.45 -5.84 8.42
C GLU A 29 5.08 -6.48 8.21
N VAL A 30 4.45 -6.22 7.06
CA VAL A 30 3.17 -6.82 6.71
C VAL A 30 3.31 -8.34 6.57
N GLU A 31 4.37 -8.79 5.91
CA GLU A 31 4.63 -10.22 5.72
C GLU A 31 4.85 -10.96 7.05
N LYS A 32 5.54 -10.34 8.01
CA LYS A 32 5.73 -10.91 9.34
C LYS A 32 4.41 -11.14 10.06
N ASN A 33 3.45 -10.25 9.91
CA ASN A 33 2.13 -10.39 10.51
C ASN A 33 1.37 -11.56 9.89
N GLY A 34 1.49 -11.77 8.59
CA GLY A 34 0.93 -12.91 7.87
C GLY A 34 -0.55 -12.84 7.54
N THR A 35 -1.28 -11.84 8.05
CA THR A 35 -2.71 -11.69 7.74
C THR A 35 -2.93 -11.29 6.29
N LEU A 36 -2.11 -10.37 5.79
CA LEU A 36 -2.06 -10.01 4.38
C LEU A 36 -0.89 -10.74 3.74
N TYR A 37 -1.08 -11.26 2.55
CA TYR A 37 -0.07 -12.09 1.88
C TYR A 37 -0.04 -11.81 0.38
N ALA A 38 0.86 -12.46 -0.34
CA ALA A 38 1.06 -12.28 -1.78
C ALA A 38 1.27 -10.82 -2.18
N PRO A 39 2.25 -10.12 -1.59
CA PRO A 39 2.46 -8.70 -1.87
C PRO A 39 2.88 -8.44 -3.31
N ARG A 40 2.41 -7.33 -3.86
CA ARG A 40 2.79 -6.89 -5.20
C ARG A 40 2.80 -5.36 -5.22
N ILE A 41 3.88 -4.81 -5.79
CA ILE A 41 3.96 -3.38 -6.09
C ILE A 41 4.01 -3.25 -7.61
N ALA A 42 3.16 -2.42 -8.18
CA ALA A 42 3.16 -2.14 -9.61
C ALA A 42 3.09 -0.63 -9.85
N ARG A 43 3.81 -0.17 -10.86
CA ARG A 43 3.71 1.23 -11.28
C ARG A 43 2.53 1.36 -12.22
N ILE A 44 1.71 2.38 -12.00
CA ILE A 44 0.55 2.65 -12.86
C ILE A 44 1.04 3.51 -14.03
N LEU A 45 0.83 3.02 -15.25
CA LEU A 45 1.33 3.66 -16.46
C LEU A 45 0.26 4.47 -17.22
N SER A 46 -1.00 4.32 -16.84
CA SER A 46 -2.13 5.03 -17.47
C SER A 46 -2.64 6.14 -16.56
N HIS A 47 -3.28 7.16 -17.14
CA HIS A 47 -3.86 8.29 -16.41
C HIS A 47 -2.83 9.00 -15.51
N ILE A 48 -1.66 9.28 -16.09
CA ILE A 48 -0.57 9.91 -15.36
C ILE A 48 -0.84 11.41 -15.22
N GLU A 49 -0.77 11.90 -13.98
CA GLU A 49 -0.78 13.34 -13.69
C GLU A 49 0.65 13.87 -13.71
N GLU A 50 0.83 15.07 -14.26
CA GLU A 50 2.12 15.73 -14.25
C GLU A 50 2.59 15.98 -12.81
N GLY A 51 3.86 15.67 -12.54
CA GLY A 51 4.47 15.89 -11.22
C GLY A 51 4.22 14.76 -10.21
N SER A 52 3.52 13.71 -10.63
CA SER A 52 3.13 12.59 -9.74
C SER A 52 3.46 11.26 -10.39
N ILE A 53 3.88 10.30 -9.57
CA ILE A 53 4.09 8.92 -9.97
C ILE A 53 3.14 8.07 -9.13
N CYS A 54 2.37 7.18 -9.78
CA CYS A 54 1.39 6.36 -9.08
C CYS A 54 1.82 4.91 -8.99
N TYR A 55 1.62 4.33 -7.82
CA TYR A 55 1.91 2.92 -7.55
C TYR A 55 0.69 2.22 -6.98
N SER A 56 0.53 0.96 -7.36
CA SER A 56 -0.44 0.05 -6.76
C SER A 56 0.32 -0.89 -5.82
N VAL A 57 -0.09 -0.95 -4.57
CA VAL A 57 0.46 -1.88 -3.58
C VAL A 57 -0.67 -2.81 -3.17
N GLN A 58 -0.54 -4.09 -3.49
CA GLN A 58 -1.61 -5.07 -3.33
C GLN A 58 -1.22 -6.22 -2.42
N PHE A 59 -2.23 -6.73 -1.72
CA PHE A 59 -2.14 -7.96 -0.94
C PHE A 59 -3.41 -8.77 -1.14
N GLU A 60 -3.29 -10.05 -0.89
CA GLU A 60 -4.47 -10.91 -0.74
C GLU A 60 -4.80 -11.01 0.73
N VAL A 61 -6.09 -11.12 1.03
CA VAL A 61 -6.60 -11.30 2.38
C VAL A 61 -7.81 -12.24 2.32
N GLU A 62 -7.96 -13.07 3.34
CA GLU A 62 -9.00 -14.11 3.34
C GLU A 62 -10.41 -13.52 3.36
N ASN A 63 -10.65 -12.53 4.22
CA ASN A 63 -11.95 -11.89 4.35
C ASN A 63 -11.81 -10.48 4.95
N SER A 64 -12.91 -9.74 4.93
CA SER A 64 -12.92 -8.35 5.42
C SER A 64 -12.72 -8.24 6.93
N ALA A 65 -13.16 -9.23 7.71
CA ALA A 65 -12.96 -9.23 9.16
C ALA A 65 -11.47 -9.30 9.50
N LYS A 66 -10.71 -10.13 8.80
CA LYS A 66 -9.25 -10.23 8.98
C LYS A 66 -8.55 -8.95 8.54
N LEU A 67 -9.00 -8.33 7.45
CA LEU A 67 -8.46 -7.06 7.01
C LEU A 67 -8.69 -5.97 8.06
N HIS A 68 -9.89 -5.89 8.61
CA HIS A 68 -10.21 -4.91 9.65
C HIS A 68 -9.32 -5.10 10.88
N ARG A 69 -9.14 -6.34 11.32
CA ARG A 69 -8.26 -6.65 12.45
C ARG A 69 -6.81 -6.26 12.16
N TRP A 70 -6.31 -6.60 10.96
CA TRP A 70 -4.96 -6.19 10.54
C TRP A 70 -4.80 -4.68 10.58
N HIS A 71 -5.80 -3.96 10.08
CA HIS A 71 -5.78 -2.49 10.08
C HIS A 71 -5.61 -1.92 11.49
N GLN A 72 -6.35 -2.48 12.46
CA GLN A 72 -6.24 -2.07 13.86
C GLN A 72 -4.89 -2.45 14.48
N GLU A 73 -4.39 -3.65 14.18
CA GLU A 73 -3.16 -4.17 14.77
C GLU A 73 -1.89 -3.54 14.17
N GLN A 74 -1.90 -3.23 12.89
CA GLN A 74 -0.70 -2.83 12.17
C GLN A 74 -0.92 -1.70 11.17
N GLY A 75 -2.03 -1.71 10.44
CA GLY A 75 -2.25 -0.80 9.32
C GLY A 75 -2.23 0.67 9.72
N VAL A 76 -2.89 1.02 10.81
CA VAL A 76 -2.93 2.41 11.31
C VAL A 76 -1.52 2.91 11.62
N LYS A 77 -0.73 2.10 12.32
CA LYS A 77 0.64 2.45 12.69
C LYS A 77 1.53 2.65 11.46
N LEU A 78 1.44 1.74 10.50
CA LEU A 78 2.22 1.85 9.26
C LEU A 78 1.84 3.08 8.46
N ASN A 79 0.55 3.42 8.43
CA ASN A 79 0.09 4.64 7.76
C ASN A 79 0.58 5.91 8.47
N GLU A 80 0.61 5.91 9.79
CA GLU A 80 1.18 7.02 10.55
C GLU A 80 2.67 7.20 10.26
N GLU A 81 3.42 6.11 10.16
CA GLU A 81 4.84 6.14 9.80
C GLU A 81 5.02 6.74 8.39
N LEU A 82 4.20 6.34 7.44
CA LEU A 82 4.22 6.88 6.08
C LEU A 82 4.00 8.40 6.10
N LEU A 83 2.98 8.84 6.80
CA LEU A 83 2.64 10.27 6.90
C LEU A 83 3.74 11.06 7.61
N ASN A 84 4.39 10.48 8.60
CA ASN A 84 5.49 11.14 9.30
C ASN A 84 6.72 11.31 8.41
N ILE A 85 7.00 10.35 7.54
CA ILE A 85 8.16 10.38 6.65
C ILE A 85 7.92 11.26 5.43
N PHE A 86 6.78 11.07 4.76
CA PHE A 86 6.52 11.68 3.45
C PHE A 86 5.59 12.89 3.50
N LYS A 87 4.93 13.12 4.64
CA LYS A 87 4.00 14.25 4.80
C LYS A 87 2.90 14.21 3.73
N ASP A 88 2.69 15.32 3.03
CA ASP A 88 1.70 15.45 1.96
C ASP A 88 2.23 15.03 0.58
N LYS A 89 3.47 14.55 0.51
CA LYS A 89 4.11 14.14 -0.75
C LYS A 89 3.65 12.76 -1.22
N VAL A 90 3.04 11.98 -0.35
CA VAL A 90 2.49 10.66 -0.67
C VAL A 90 1.06 10.59 -0.14
N ILE A 91 0.12 10.27 -1.02
CA ILE A 91 -1.29 10.12 -0.68
C ILE A 91 -1.76 8.74 -1.13
N GLY A 92 -2.38 7.98 -0.24
CA GLY A 92 -2.87 6.64 -0.52
C GLY A 92 -4.39 6.56 -0.55
N PHE A 93 -4.91 5.78 -1.50
CA PHE A 93 -6.35 5.52 -1.67
C PHE A 93 -6.57 4.01 -1.63
N PRO A 94 -7.16 3.47 -0.55
CA PRO A 94 -7.42 2.04 -0.47
C PRO A 94 -8.63 1.62 -1.29
N THR A 95 -8.55 0.42 -1.85
CA THR A 95 -9.64 -0.21 -2.58
C THR A 95 -9.67 -1.68 -2.20
N LEU A 96 -10.84 -2.18 -1.85
CA LEU A 96 -11.04 -3.60 -1.56
C LEU A 96 -11.80 -4.23 -2.71
N MET A 97 -11.25 -5.31 -3.26
CA MET A 97 -11.82 -6.01 -4.41
C MET A 97 -12.08 -7.46 -4.06
N GLU A 98 -13.19 -7.99 -4.57
CA GLU A 98 -13.48 -9.40 -4.47
C GLU A 98 -13.04 -10.10 -5.76
N VAL A 99 -12.31 -11.20 -5.61
CA VAL A 99 -11.90 -12.00 -6.77
C VAL A 99 -13.09 -12.84 -7.24
N ILE A 100 -13.53 -12.60 -8.47
CA ILE A 100 -14.67 -13.33 -9.04
C ILE A 100 -14.20 -14.57 -9.81
N LYS A 101 -13.00 -14.47 -10.41
CA LYS A 101 -12.49 -15.59 -11.20
C LYS A 101 -10.98 -15.70 -11.12
#